data_b58d4ccab1b938f028953f703237d475
#
_entry.id   b58d4ccab1b938f028953f703237d475
#
_cell.length_a   1.000
_cell.length_b   1.000
_cell.length_c   1.000
_cell.angle_alpha   90.00
_cell.angle_beta   90.00
_cell.angle_gamma   90.00
#
_symmetry.space_group_name_H-M   'P 1'
#
loop_
_entity.id
_entity.type
_entity.pdbx_description
1 polymer ?
#
loop_
_entity_poly.entity_id
_entity_poly.type
_entity_poly.pdbx_seq_one_letter_code
_entity_poly.pdbx_strand_id
1 'polypeptide(L)'
;MNLFRIALLSLLLSVAAGAFAQAGGSAKPASPAPQAQTTPEPAASVASVVDRQVSQYEKNVVGVAEAMPEDKYNFTPASLNIQGAAYKDVRTFAELIKHTATANYRFWTTITGDKMPENIKGPNGPEELKSKAEIVKFLKDSFEVGHRAANSLTTQNMLEELPFFRSKQTRLYITTGCVIHAADEYGQMVEYLRMNGIVPPASRGRM
;
A
#
# COMPACT_ATOMS: atom_id res chain seq x y z
N MET A 1 -31.13 -27.29 -34.08
CA MET A 1 -32.51 -26.86 -33.91
C MET A 1 -32.98 -27.42 -32.55
N ASN A 2 -32.74 -26.69 -31.47
CA ASN A 2 -33.29 -26.99 -30.13
C ASN A 2 -33.46 -25.69 -29.38
N LEU A 3 -34.73 -25.33 -29.21
CA LEU A 3 -35.25 -24.17 -28.50
C LEU A 3 -35.23 -24.45 -27.00
N PHE A 4 -34.49 -23.69 -26.20
CA PHE A 4 -34.62 -23.71 -24.74
C PHE A 4 -35.65 -22.67 -24.30
N ARG A 5 -36.75 -23.18 -23.73
CA ARG A 5 -37.87 -22.43 -23.14
C ARG A 5 -37.41 -21.88 -21.77
N ILE A 6 -37.50 -20.57 -21.60
CA ILE A 6 -37.38 -19.91 -20.30
C ILE A 6 -38.77 -19.87 -19.69
N ALA A 7 -38.93 -20.52 -18.53
CA ALA A 7 -40.13 -20.44 -17.70
C ALA A 7 -40.03 -19.28 -16.72
N LEU A 8 -40.90 -18.27 -16.84
CA LEU A 8 -41.09 -17.21 -15.85
C LEU A 8 -41.93 -17.78 -14.69
N LEU A 9 -41.36 -17.76 -13.49
CA LEU A 9 -42.12 -18.08 -12.27
C LEU A 9 -42.56 -16.77 -11.60
N SER A 10 -43.85 -16.45 -11.69
CA SER A 10 -44.47 -15.30 -11.02
C SER A 10 -44.84 -15.69 -9.59
N LEU A 11 -44.18 -15.06 -8.60
CA LEU A 11 -44.51 -15.26 -7.17
C LEU A 11 -45.53 -14.20 -6.73
N LEU A 12 -46.79 -14.62 -6.51
CA LEU A 12 -47.84 -13.80 -5.91
C LEU A 12 -47.65 -13.71 -4.40
N LEU A 13 -47.38 -12.49 -3.89
CA LEU A 13 -47.30 -12.19 -2.46
C LEU A 13 -48.69 -11.79 -1.95
N SER A 14 -49.33 -12.65 -1.15
CA SER A 14 -50.61 -12.37 -0.48
C SER A 14 -50.33 -11.53 0.79
N VAL A 15 -50.90 -10.33 0.84
CA VAL A 15 -50.89 -9.46 2.03
C VAL A 15 -52.04 -9.85 2.94
N ALA A 16 -51.77 -10.43 4.10
CA ALA A 16 -52.75 -10.63 5.17
C ALA A 16 -52.79 -9.37 6.06
N ALA A 17 -53.94 -8.68 6.03
CA ALA A 17 -54.21 -7.57 6.93
C ALA A 17 -54.64 -8.12 8.30
N GLY A 18 -53.75 -8.07 9.29
CA GLY A 18 -54.06 -8.34 10.69
C GLY A 18 -54.40 -7.03 11.43
N ALA A 19 -55.65 -6.89 11.84
CA ALA A 19 -56.08 -5.79 12.71
C ALA A 19 -55.62 -6.07 14.14
N PHE A 20 -54.72 -5.24 14.66
CA PHE A 20 -54.40 -5.22 16.09
C PHE A 20 -55.05 -4.02 16.76
N ALA A 21 -55.82 -4.33 17.80
CA ALA A 21 -56.51 -3.36 18.66
C ALA A 21 -55.49 -2.46 19.39
N GLN A 22 -55.81 -1.19 19.41
CA GLN A 22 -55.04 -0.11 20.02
C GLN A 22 -55.37 -0.07 21.52
N ALA A 23 -54.38 -0.45 22.34
CA ALA A 23 -54.40 -0.12 23.77
C ALA A 23 -53.65 1.21 23.95
N GLY A 24 -54.37 2.22 24.41
CA GLY A 24 -53.86 3.56 24.62
C GLY A 24 -52.88 3.61 25.79
N GLY A 25 -51.63 3.94 25.48
CA GLY A 25 -50.64 4.38 26.45
C GLY A 25 -49.94 5.64 25.88
N SER A 26 -50.21 6.79 26.53
CA SER A 26 -49.53 8.08 26.21
C SER A 26 -48.05 7.98 26.55
N ALA A 27 -47.24 7.55 25.60
CA ALA A 27 -45.80 7.69 25.68
C ALA A 27 -45.40 9.11 25.20
N LYS A 28 -44.78 9.87 26.10
CA LYS A 28 -44.14 11.16 25.82
C LYS A 28 -43.12 10.98 24.68
N PRO A 29 -43.11 11.82 23.65
CA PRO A 29 -42.12 11.70 22.60
C PRO A 29 -40.70 11.85 23.18
N ALA A 30 -39.88 10.82 23.00
CA ALA A 30 -38.48 10.91 23.34
C ALA A 30 -37.81 11.98 22.46
N SER A 31 -37.08 12.92 23.08
CA SER A 31 -36.26 13.88 22.35
C SER A 31 -35.29 13.15 21.43
N PRO A 32 -35.14 13.58 20.18
CA PRO A 32 -34.15 12.97 19.29
C PRO A 32 -32.76 13.12 19.91
N ALA A 33 -32.03 12.02 19.99
CA ALA A 33 -30.65 12.02 20.43
C ALA A 33 -29.82 12.98 19.55
N PRO A 34 -28.84 13.72 20.11
CA PRO A 34 -28.00 14.60 19.31
C PRO A 34 -27.33 13.80 18.19
N GLN A 35 -27.64 14.12 16.95
CA GLN A 35 -26.91 13.60 15.80
C GLN A 35 -25.48 14.12 15.93
N ALA A 36 -24.51 13.22 16.06
CA ALA A 36 -23.10 13.57 15.98
C ALA A 36 -22.89 14.30 14.65
N GLN A 37 -22.53 15.58 14.75
CA GLN A 37 -22.12 16.37 13.58
C GLN A 37 -20.86 15.74 13.03
N THR A 38 -20.99 14.94 11.96
CA THR A 38 -19.84 14.51 11.17
C THR A 38 -19.24 15.75 10.53
N THR A 39 -18.06 16.14 11.00
CA THR A 39 -17.26 17.18 10.33
C THR A 39 -17.11 16.75 8.87
N PRO A 40 -17.43 17.59 7.87
CA PRO A 40 -17.28 17.22 6.47
C PRO A 40 -15.84 16.78 6.21
N GLU A 41 -15.66 15.58 5.65
CA GLU A 41 -14.32 15.12 5.25
C GLU A 41 -13.80 16.11 4.19
N PRO A 42 -12.53 16.57 4.30
CA PRO A 42 -11.96 17.49 3.32
C PRO A 42 -12.10 16.93 1.90
N ALA A 43 -12.43 17.78 0.95
CA ALA A 43 -12.55 17.38 -0.45
C ALA A 43 -11.26 16.72 -0.94
N ALA A 44 -11.39 15.61 -1.69
CA ALA A 44 -10.24 14.89 -2.23
C ALA A 44 -9.40 15.82 -3.13
N SER A 45 -8.08 15.81 -2.94
CA SER A 45 -7.10 16.51 -3.78
C SER A 45 -6.12 15.51 -4.39
N VAL A 46 -5.40 15.92 -5.43
CA VAL A 46 -4.31 15.10 -6.00
C VAL A 46 -3.32 14.68 -4.90
N ALA A 47 -2.93 15.63 -4.06
CA ALA A 47 -2.04 15.38 -2.93
C ALA A 47 -2.61 14.30 -1.99
N SER A 48 -3.84 14.48 -1.51
CA SER A 48 -4.44 13.54 -0.55
C SER A 48 -4.67 12.14 -1.13
N VAL A 49 -4.97 12.02 -2.43
CA VAL A 49 -5.13 10.72 -3.10
C VAL A 49 -3.79 10.01 -3.22
N VAL A 50 -2.73 10.71 -3.65
CA VAL A 50 -1.40 10.12 -3.80
C VAL A 50 -0.78 9.81 -2.44
N ASP A 51 -0.93 10.69 -1.45
CA ASP A 51 -0.43 10.47 -0.08
C ASP A 51 -1.07 9.24 0.58
N ARG A 52 -2.35 9.00 0.31
CA ARG A 52 -3.03 7.76 0.76
C ARG A 52 -2.41 6.51 0.14
N GLN A 53 -1.98 6.57 -1.13
CA GLN A 53 -1.29 5.45 -1.78
C GLN A 53 0.10 5.25 -1.16
N VAL A 54 0.86 6.33 -0.90
CA VAL A 54 2.15 6.27 -0.19
C VAL A 54 1.96 5.61 1.17
N SER A 55 1.00 6.08 1.98
CA SER A 55 0.68 5.52 3.31
C SER A 55 0.31 4.03 3.25
N GLN A 56 -0.45 3.62 2.23
CA GLN A 56 -0.84 2.22 2.08
C GLN A 56 0.38 1.32 1.84
N TYR A 57 1.29 1.74 0.96
CA TYR A 57 2.47 0.93 0.65
C TYR A 57 3.56 1.05 1.71
N GLU A 58 3.70 2.19 2.38
CA GLU A 58 4.51 2.30 3.59
C GLU A 58 4.09 1.25 4.62
N LYS A 59 2.81 1.23 5.00
CA LYS A 59 2.26 0.25 5.95
C LYS A 59 2.56 -1.19 5.50
N ASN A 60 2.38 -1.49 4.23
CA ASN A 60 2.58 -2.83 3.69
C ASN A 60 4.06 -3.24 3.71
N VAL A 61 4.94 -2.40 3.16
CA VAL A 61 6.37 -2.69 3.01
C VAL A 61 7.08 -2.68 4.37
N VAL A 62 6.81 -1.69 5.21
CA VAL A 62 7.36 -1.64 6.58
C VAL A 62 6.85 -2.84 7.39
N GLY A 63 5.56 -3.17 7.28
CA GLY A 63 4.99 -4.32 7.99
C GLY A 63 5.66 -5.63 7.60
N VAL A 64 5.97 -5.85 6.33
CA VAL A 64 6.69 -7.04 5.86
C VAL A 64 8.14 -7.03 6.34
N ALA A 65 8.82 -5.87 6.27
CA ALA A 65 10.17 -5.72 6.78
C ALA A 65 10.25 -6.05 8.28
N GLU A 66 9.32 -5.53 9.07
CA GLU A 66 9.26 -5.80 10.52
C GLU A 66 8.88 -7.25 10.84
N ALA A 67 8.11 -7.92 9.99
CA ALA A 67 7.68 -9.30 10.22
C ALA A 67 8.79 -10.34 10.04
N MET A 68 9.77 -10.09 9.19
CA MET A 68 10.90 -10.99 8.98
C MET A 68 11.84 -10.97 10.21
N PRO A 69 12.19 -12.13 10.80
CA PRO A 69 13.23 -12.21 11.84
C PRO A 69 14.58 -11.72 11.32
N GLU A 70 15.39 -11.13 12.19
CA GLU A 70 16.69 -10.55 11.81
C GLU A 70 17.66 -11.59 11.22
N ASP A 71 17.68 -12.79 11.78
CA ASP A 71 18.50 -13.90 11.29
C ASP A 71 18.13 -14.36 9.86
N LYS A 72 16.96 -13.92 9.35
CA LYS A 72 16.46 -14.20 8.00
C LYS A 72 16.67 -13.05 7.01
N TYR A 73 17.27 -11.95 7.43
CA TYR A 73 17.48 -10.80 6.53
C TYR A 73 18.42 -11.12 5.35
N ASN A 74 19.32 -12.10 5.52
CA ASN A 74 20.20 -12.57 4.44
C ASN A 74 19.60 -13.72 3.61
N PHE A 75 18.34 -14.09 3.85
CA PHE A 75 17.65 -15.11 3.08
C PHE A 75 17.49 -14.71 1.61
N THR A 76 17.72 -15.67 0.70
CA THR A 76 17.35 -15.58 -0.71
C THR A 76 16.64 -16.89 -1.12
N PRO A 77 15.77 -16.88 -2.14
CA PRO A 77 15.15 -18.10 -2.67
C PRO A 77 16.17 -19.16 -3.14
N ALA A 78 17.39 -18.73 -3.50
CA ALA A 78 18.47 -19.64 -3.87
C ALA A 78 18.83 -20.66 -2.76
N SER A 79 18.65 -20.27 -1.48
CA SER A 79 18.91 -21.14 -0.33
C SER A 79 17.96 -22.34 -0.24
N LEU A 80 16.83 -22.33 -0.95
CA LEU A 80 15.87 -23.43 -0.98
C LEU A 80 16.28 -24.60 -1.89
N ASN A 81 17.32 -24.41 -2.71
CA ASN A 81 17.86 -25.42 -3.64
C ASN A 81 16.79 -26.08 -4.52
N ILE A 82 15.82 -25.31 -5.01
CA ILE A 82 14.75 -25.81 -5.87
C ILE A 82 15.35 -26.22 -7.21
N GLN A 83 15.21 -27.50 -7.57
CA GLN A 83 15.76 -28.03 -8.80
C GLN A 83 15.18 -27.32 -10.04
N GLY A 84 16.05 -26.84 -10.92
CA GLY A 84 15.67 -26.12 -12.14
C GLY A 84 15.30 -24.66 -11.95
N ALA A 85 15.29 -24.14 -10.72
CA ALA A 85 15.03 -22.72 -10.45
C ALA A 85 16.27 -21.84 -10.75
N ALA A 86 16.04 -20.66 -11.31
CA ALA A 86 17.08 -19.70 -11.68
C ALA A 86 17.14 -18.53 -10.69
N TYR A 87 17.51 -18.82 -9.44
CA TYR A 87 17.62 -17.81 -8.37
C TYR A 87 19.05 -17.27 -8.16
N LYS A 88 19.93 -17.47 -9.14
CA LYS A 88 21.27 -16.89 -9.07
C LYS A 88 21.16 -15.38 -9.11
N ASP A 89 21.92 -14.70 -8.27
CA ASP A 89 22.04 -13.23 -8.21
C ASP A 89 20.75 -12.47 -7.85
N VAL A 90 19.71 -13.14 -7.34
CA VAL A 90 18.56 -12.43 -6.75
C VAL A 90 18.95 -11.78 -5.42
N ARG A 91 18.32 -10.65 -5.11
CA ARG A 91 18.55 -9.91 -3.87
C ARG A 91 18.23 -10.73 -2.63
N THR A 92 19.00 -10.53 -1.56
CA THR A 92 18.59 -10.95 -0.22
C THR A 92 17.37 -10.13 0.24
N PHE A 93 16.69 -10.59 1.29
CA PHE A 93 15.58 -9.84 1.86
C PHE A 93 16.01 -8.44 2.32
N ALA A 94 17.17 -8.32 2.96
CA ALA A 94 17.76 -7.04 3.35
C ALA A 94 18.02 -6.12 2.15
N GLU A 95 18.52 -6.68 1.06
CA GLU A 95 18.78 -5.92 -0.17
C GLU A 95 17.50 -5.46 -0.85
N LEU A 96 16.41 -6.26 -0.82
CA LEU A 96 15.10 -5.83 -1.32
C LEU A 96 14.59 -4.60 -0.55
N ILE A 97 14.66 -4.61 0.78
CA ILE A 97 14.23 -3.47 1.60
C ILE A 97 15.09 -2.23 1.30
N LYS A 98 16.41 -2.39 1.27
CA LYS A 98 17.33 -1.28 0.98
C LYS A 98 17.16 -0.77 -0.45
N HIS A 99 16.86 -1.65 -1.41
CA HIS A 99 16.54 -1.28 -2.79
C HIS A 99 15.27 -0.44 -2.87
N THR A 100 14.21 -0.86 -2.20
CA THR A 100 12.95 -0.11 -2.14
C THR A 100 13.18 1.28 -1.56
N ALA A 101 13.87 1.39 -0.43
CA ALA A 101 14.20 2.69 0.18
C ALA A 101 15.06 3.56 -0.75
N THR A 102 16.03 2.97 -1.44
CA THR A 102 16.89 3.68 -2.41
C THR A 102 16.10 4.22 -3.60
N ALA A 103 15.16 3.41 -4.12
CA ALA A 103 14.25 3.86 -5.17
C ALA A 103 13.34 4.99 -4.67
N ASN A 104 12.79 4.87 -3.46
CA ASN A 104 11.99 5.91 -2.83
C ASN A 104 12.75 7.24 -2.79
N TYR A 105 13.98 7.25 -2.28
CA TYR A 105 14.82 8.46 -2.30
C TYR A 105 15.01 8.99 -3.71
N ARG A 106 15.37 8.13 -4.66
CA ARG A 106 15.65 8.56 -6.04
C ARG A 106 14.45 9.19 -6.74
N PHE A 107 13.26 8.63 -6.56
CA PHE A 107 12.04 9.15 -7.16
C PHE A 107 11.59 10.44 -6.47
N TRP A 108 11.47 10.40 -5.15
CA TRP A 108 10.80 11.47 -4.42
C TRP A 108 11.67 12.69 -4.16
N THR A 109 13.01 12.53 -4.04
CA THR A 109 13.89 13.70 -3.99
C THR A 109 13.89 14.47 -5.32
N THR A 110 13.60 13.81 -6.44
CA THR A 110 13.37 14.53 -7.73
C THR A 110 12.18 15.48 -7.63
N ILE A 111 11.16 15.13 -6.84
CA ILE A 111 9.95 15.97 -6.66
C ILE A 111 10.19 17.05 -5.61
N THR A 112 10.79 16.71 -4.47
CA THR A 112 10.99 17.64 -3.35
C THR A 112 12.16 18.60 -3.57
N GLY A 113 13.13 18.23 -4.42
CA GLY A 113 14.37 18.95 -4.59
C GLY A 113 15.41 18.68 -3.49
N ASP A 114 15.11 17.75 -2.57
CA ASP A 114 16.05 17.33 -1.53
C ASP A 114 17.27 16.62 -2.13
N LYS A 115 18.39 16.67 -1.42
CA LYS A 115 19.57 15.87 -1.79
C LYS A 115 19.34 14.41 -1.41
N MET A 116 19.75 13.50 -2.29
CA MET A 116 19.84 12.09 -1.92
C MET A 116 20.86 11.89 -0.79
N PRO A 117 20.62 10.92 0.13
CA PRO A 117 21.63 10.54 1.12
C PRO A 117 22.96 10.17 0.47
N GLU A 118 24.06 10.75 0.96
CA GLU A 118 25.40 10.61 0.36
C GLU A 118 25.96 9.18 0.43
N ASN A 119 25.47 8.38 1.35
CA ASN A 119 25.86 6.98 1.52
C ASN A 119 25.19 6.01 0.55
N ILE A 120 24.23 6.46 -0.27
CA ILE A 120 23.64 5.64 -1.32
C ILE A 120 24.58 5.61 -2.54
N LYS A 121 25.37 4.55 -2.67
CA LYS A 121 26.33 4.38 -3.77
C LYS A 121 25.85 3.49 -4.91
N GLY A 122 24.81 2.69 -4.67
CA GLY A 122 24.29 1.72 -5.62
C GLY A 122 22.80 1.45 -5.45
N PRO A 123 22.24 0.54 -6.25
CA PRO A 123 20.79 0.26 -6.25
C PRO A 123 20.31 -0.48 -4.99
N ASN A 124 21.20 -1.14 -4.26
CA ASN A 124 20.87 -1.93 -3.06
C ASN A 124 21.12 -1.15 -1.76
N GLY A 125 21.18 0.18 -1.83
CA GLY A 125 21.31 1.08 -0.68
C GLY A 125 22.69 1.09 -0.05
N PRO A 126 22.80 1.71 1.15
CA PRO A 126 24.05 1.80 1.88
C PRO A 126 24.55 0.41 2.32
N GLU A 127 25.83 0.14 2.07
CA GLU A 127 26.44 -1.15 2.42
C GLU A 127 26.68 -1.32 3.92
N GLU A 128 26.86 -0.22 4.64
CA GLU A 128 27.10 -0.18 6.09
C GLU A 128 25.88 -0.58 6.93
N LEU A 129 24.66 -0.45 6.41
CA LEU A 129 23.45 -0.85 7.11
C LEU A 129 23.33 -2.36 7.15
N LYS A 130 23.56 -2.97 8.32
CA LYS A 130 23.59 -4.42 8.50
C LYS A 130 22.49 -4.94 9.41
N SER A 131 22.13 -4.20 10.45
CA SER A 131 21.07 -4.63 11.37
C SER A 131 19.68 -4.36 10.80
N LYS A 132 18.74 -5.20 11.21
CA LYS A 132 17.31 -5.00 10.88
C LYS A 132 16.83 -3.60 11.28
N ALA A 133 17.21 -3.14 12.47
CA ALA A 133 16.78 -1.84 12.99
C ALA A 133 17.23 -0.68 12.08
N GLU A 134 18.48 -0.68 11.63
CA GLU A 134 19.04 0.33 10.72
C GLU A 134 18.34 0.29 9.35
N ILE A 135 18.15 -0.91 8.80
CA ILE A 135 17.52 -1.11 7.49
C ILE A 135 16.06 -0.67 7.51
N VAL A 136 15.30 -1.03 8.57
CA VAL A 136 13.89 -0.60 8.71
C VAL A 136 13.80 0.90 8.93
N LYS A 137 14.72 1.48 9.70
CA LYS A 137 14.78 2.94 9.85
C LYS A 137 15.03 3.64 8.51
N PHE A 138 16.02 3.19 7.74
CA PHE A 138 16.33 3.73 6.41
C PHE A 138 15.12 3.67 5.47
N LEU A 139 14.35 2.56 5.53
CA LEU A 139 13.11 2.42 4.78
C LEU A 139 12.06 3.46 5.23
N LYS A 140 11.81 3.59 6.53
CA LYS A 140 10.83 4.55 7.07
C LYS A 140 11.21 5.99 6.70
N ASP A 141 12.47 6.37 6.90
CA ASP A 141 12.97 7.70 6.53
C ASP A 141 12.74 8.00 5.03
N SER A 142 12.82 6.98 4.16
CA SER A 142 12.56 7.15 2.73
C SER A 142 11.08 7.43 2.42
N PHE A 143 10.13 6.85 3.17
CA PHE A 143 8.71 7.13 3.03
C PHE A 143 8.32 8.54 3.51
N GLU A 144 9.01 9.09 4.50
CA GLU A 144 8.88 10.50 4.90
C GLU A 144 9.09 11.46 3.72
N VAL A 145 10.07 11.15 2.85
CA VAL A 145 10.28 11.92 1.61
C VAL A 145 9.08 11.74 0.66
N GLY A 146 8.53 10.54 0.61
CA GLY A 146 7.35 10.22 -0.20
C GLY A 146 6.12 11.04 0.20
N HIS A 147 5.86 11.16 1.49
CA HIS A 147 4.77 11.99 2.01
C HIS A 147 4.97 13.46 1.63
N ARG A 148 6.19 13.99 1.76
CA ARG A 148 6.47 15.37 1.32
C ARG A 148 6.28 15.54 -0.19
N ALA A 149 6.73 14.58 -0.99
CA ALA A 149 6.56 14.60 -2.44
C ALA A 149 5.07 14.59 -2.82
N ALA A 150 4.28 13.67 -2.26
CA ALA A 150 2.85 13.57 -2.51
C ALA A 150 2.11 14.86 -2.12
N ASN A 151 2.41 15.40 -0.93
CA ASN A 151 1.77 16.60 -0.41
C ASN A 151 2.17 17.89 -1.16
N SER A 152 3.23 17.87 -1.96
CA SER A 152 3.62 18.97 -2.84
C SER A 152 2.85 19.03 -4.16
N LEU A 153 2.06 17.98 -4.50
CA LEU A 153 1.31 17.91 -5.75
C LEU A 153 0.07 18.82 -5.70
N THR A 154 -0.14 19.53 -6.79
CA THR A 154 -1.33 20.36 -7.02
C THR A 154 -1.86 20.10 -8.42
N THR A 155 -3.09 20.54 -8.70
CA THR A 155 -3.67 20.52 -10.05
C THR A 155 -2.87 21.34 -11.04
N GLN A 156 -2.14 22.37 -10.58
CA GLN A 156 -1.33 23.26 -11.41
C GLN A 156 0.02 22.64 -11.79
N ASN A 157 0.66 21.89 -10.85
CA ASN A 157 2.03 21.37 -11.06
C ASN A 157 2.12 19.89 -11.39
N MET A 158 1.06 19.11 -11.22
CA MET A 158 1.11 17.65 -11.37
C MET A 158 1.57 17.18 -12.76
N LEU A 159 1.36 17.97 -13.80
CA LEU A 159 1.80 17.69 -15.17
C LEU A 159 3.09 18.42 -15.56
N GLU A 160 3.71 19.17 -14.64
CA GLU A 160 5.04 19.75 -14.88
C GLU A 160 6.08 18.64 -15.08
N GLU A 161 6.87 18.75 -16.14
CA GLU A 161 7.93 17.80 -16.47
C GLU A 161 9.23 18.11 -15.76
N LEU A 162 9.81 17.10 -15.13
CA LEU A 162 11.13 17.16 -14.49
C LEU A 162 12.11 16.19 -15.17
N PRO A 163 13.41 16.49 -15.18
CA PRO A 163 14.42 15.51 -15.58
C PRO A 163 14.33 14.27 -14.68
N PHE A 164 14.21 13.09 -15.30
CA PHE A 164 14.09 11.84 -14.58
C PHE A 164 14.78 10.71 -15.36
N PHE A 165 15.86 10.16 -14.79
CA PHE A 165 16.76 9.24 -15.50
C PHE A 165 17.26 9.83 -16.83
N ARG A 166 16.93 9.17 -17.95
CA ARG A 166 17.37 9.57 -19.31
C ARG A 166 16.30 10.34 -20.09
N SER A 167 15.20 10.72 -19.43
CA SER A 167 14.05 11.38 -20.05
C SER A 167 13.51 12.49 -19.18
N LYS A 168 12.37 13.07 -19.57
CA LYS A 168 11.54 13.91 -18.73
C LYS A 168 10.26 13.16 -18.40
N GLN A 169 9.77 13.33 -17.19
CA GLN A 169 8.51 12.75 -16.72
C GLN A 169 7.74 13.76 -15.89
N THR A 170 6.42 13.64 -15.88
CA THR A 170 5.59 14.52 -15.07
C THR A 170 5.76 14.23 -13.57
N ARG A 171 5.56 15.26 -12.73
CA ARG A 171 5.58 15.09 -11.26
C ARG A 171 4.66 13.97 -10.80
N LEU A 172 3.45 13.90 -11.35
CA LEU A 172 2.50 12.85 -11.02
C LEU A 172 3.02 11.46 -11.38
N TYR A 173 3.58 11.31 -12.60
CA TYR A 173 4.17 10.04 -13.03
C TYR A 173 5.32 9.58 -12.10
N ILE A 174 6.23 10.50 -11.76
CA ILE A 174 7.36 10.17 -10.89
C ILE A 174 6.86 9.75 -9.50
N THR A 175 5.90 10.50 -8.93
CA THR A 175 5.42 10.24 -7.56
C THR A 175 4.64 8.92 -7.49
N THR A 176 3.73 8.67 -8.44
CA THR A 176 2.93 7.43 -8.48
C THR A 176 3.74 6.23 -8.98
N GLY A 177 4.71 6.46 -9.86
CA GLY A 177 5.62 5.42 -10.36
C GLY A 177 6.45 4.81 -9.23
N CYS A 178 6.84 5.60 -8.23
CA CYS A 178 7.48 5.10 -7.03
C CYS A 178 6.54 4.20 -6.20
N VAL A 179 5.27 4.56 -6.10
CA VAL A 179 4.26 3.72 -5.42
C VAL A 179 4.10 2.38 -6.13
N ILE A 180 4.07 2.39 -7.46
CA ILE A 180 4.00 1.15 -8.27
C ILE A 180 5.25 0.30 -8.05
N HIS A 181 6.44 0.89 -8.02
CA HIS A 181 7.68 0.18 -7.71
C HIS A 181 7.62 -0.45 -6.30
N ALA A 182 7.17 0.31 -5.30
CA ALA A 182 7.01 -0.22 -3.94
C ALA A 182 6.00 -1.38 -3.87
N ALA A 183 4.97 -1.37 -4.74
CA ALA A 183 4.00 -2.45 -4.85
C ALA A 183 4.62 -3.74 -5.41
N ASP A 184 5.47 -3.62 -6.44
CA ASP A 184 6.21 -4.74 -7.03
C ASP A 184 7.16 -5.37 -6.01
N GLU A 185 7.98 -4.56 -5.35
CA GLU A 185 8.91 -5.02 -4.32
C GLU A 185 8.18 -5.63 -3.11
N TYR A 186 7.04 -5.08 -2.72
CA TYR A 186 6.19 -5.66 -1.67
C TYR A 186 5.74 -7.08 -2.01
N GLY A 187 5.32 -7.33 -3.25
CA GLY A 187 4.94 -8.66 -3.71
C GLY A 187 6.07 -9.67 -3.55
N GLN A 188 7.28 -9.31 -3.96
CA GLN A 188 8.47 -10.14 -3.79
C GLN A 188 8.76 -10.42 -2.30
N MET A 189 8.75 -9.38 -1.45
CA MET A 189 8.97 -9.54 0.01
C MET A 189 7.95 -10.44 0.68
N VAL A 190 6.68 -10.39 0.25
CA VAL A 190 5.61 -11.28 0.72
C VAL A 190 5.95 -12.75 0.44
N GLU A 191 6.46 -13.05 -0.75
CA GLU A 191 6.86 -14.42 -1.08
C GLU A 191 8.08 -14.87 -0.25
N TYR A 192 9.04 -13.98 0.03
CA TYR A 192 10.16 -14.31 0.93
C TYR A 192 9.69 -14.64 2.35
N LEU A 193 8.69 -13.93 2.89
CA LEU A 193 8.08 -14.29 4.18
C LEU A 193 7.48 -15.71 4.13
N ARG A 194 6.68 -15.99 3.09
CA ARG A 194 6.03 -17.31 2.93
C ARG A 194 7.02 -18.45 2.77
N MET A 195 8.08 -18.23 2.02
CA MET A 195 9.19 -19.20 1.89
C MET A 195 9.87 -19.50 3.23
N ASN A 196 9.77 -18.60 4.20
CA ASN A 196 10.24 -18.79 5.58
C ASN A 196 9.14 -19.21 6.56
N GLY A 197 7.95 -19.61 6.09
CA GLY A 197 6.84 -20.07 6.93
C GLY A 197 6.12 -18.93 7.67
N ILE A 198 6.32 -17.67 7.27
CA ILE A 198 5.77 -16.50 7.94
C ILE A 198 4.54 -16.00 7.20
N VAL A 199 3.40 -15.91 7.90
CA VAL A 199 2.18 -15.30 7.35
C VAL A 199 2.39 -13.78 7.26
N PRO A 200 2.28 -13.18 6.04
CA PRO A 200 2.42 -11.74 5.87
C PRO A 200 1.39 -10.96 6.69
N PRO A 201 1.74 -9.78 7.26
CA PRO A 201 0.83 -9.01 8.11
C PRO A 201 -0.55 -8.73 7.49
N ALA A 202 -0.59 -8.40 6.20
CA ALA A 202 -1.85 -8.13 5.48
C ALA A 202 -2.75 -9.36 5.26
N SER A 203 -2.22 -10.57 5.51
CA SER A 203 -2.97 -11.84 5.41
C SER A 203 -3.43 -12.37 6.77
N ARG A 204 -2.99 -11.76 7.88
CA ARG A 204 -3.38 -12.19 9.23
C ARG A 204 -4.85 -11.85 9.50
N GLY A 205 -5.58 -12.78 10.11
CA GLY A 205 -7.00 -12.61 10.45
C GLY A 205 -7.98 -12.80 9.28
N ARG A 206 -7.53 -13.29 8.13
CA ARG A 206 -8.38 -13.68 6.99
C ARG A 206 -8.53 -15.20 6.80
N MET A 207 -8.01 -15.99 7.76
CA MET A 207 -8.15 -17.45 7.79
C MET A 207 -9.19 -17.85 8.83
#